data_7711436e4ddea0bff5f513483c9bbb52
#
_entry.id   7711436e4ddea0bff5f513483c9bbb52
#
_cell.length_a   1.000
_cell.length_b   1.000
_cell.length_c   1.000
_cell.angle_alpha   90.00
_cell.angle_beta   90.00
_cell.angle_gamma   90.00
#
_symmetry.space_group_name_H-M   'P 1'
#
loop_
_entity.id
_entity.type
_entity.pdbx_description
1 polymer ?
#
loop_
_entity_poly.entity_id
_entity_poly.type
_entity_poly.pdbx_seq_one_letter_code
_entity_poly.pdbx_strand_id
1 'polypeptide(L)'
;MSRPTRIYVVDNGGQWTHRIWRVLGEIGCDSKIIANTTPVEEIEADALVLSGGAPRITWESPKMGKCIDYLQQFDGPILGICVGLQLMALHCGGKVGPSDVPEYGLAKLRIIEEDDLFKGLPREFHVWESHNDEVKSAKGFTVLAVSDNCSVQAVKHLEKQYYGVQFHPEVNNTEHGEEILRNFAAVVKHRRD
;
A
#
# COMPACT_ATOMS: atom_id res chain seq x y z
N MET A 1 -10.42 -26.90 -8.44
CA MET A 1 -9.57 -26.00 -7.63
C MET A 1 -9.77 -24.59 -8.14
N SER A 2 -10.05 -23.61 -7.28
CA SER A 2 -10.14 -22.21 -7.69
C SER A 2 -8.77 -21.75 -8.22
N ARG A 3 -8.75 -20.89 -9.25
CA ARG A 3 -7.49 -20.31 -9.74
C ARG A 3 -6.79 -19.49 -8.62
N PRO A 4 -5.46 -19.37 -8.64
CA PRO A 4 -4.76 -18.51 -7.68
C PRO A 4 -5.25 -17.06 -7.77
N THR A 5 -5.18 -16.34 -6.66
CA THR A 5 -5.51 -14.91 -6.61
C THR A 5 -4.45 -14.12 -7.38
N ARG A 6 -4.86 -13.31 -8.35
CA ARG A 6 -3.96 -12.48 -9.15
C ARG A 6 -3.80 -11.10 -8.51
N ILE A 7 -2.60 -10.81 -8.02
CA ILE A 7 -2.26 -9.49 -7.44
C ILE A 7 -1.06 -8.94 -8.20
N TYR A 8 -1.27 -7.89 -9.00
CA TYR A 8 -0.19 -7.29 -9.77
C TYR A 8 0.42 -6.10 -9.03
N VAL A 9 1.74 -5.98 -9.17
CA VAL A 9 2.52 -4.90 -8.56
C VAL A 9 2.78 -3.83 -9.61
N VAL A 10 2.25 -2.64 -9.39
CA VAL A 10 2.48 -1.46 -10.23
C VAL A 10 3.81 -0.84 -9.83
N ASP A 11 4.76 -0.77 -10.77
CA ASP A 11 6.08 -0.24 -10.52
C ASP A 11 6.12 1.29 -10.62
N ASN A 12 6.26 1.95 -9.48
CA ASN A 12 6.44 3.39 -9.37
C ASN A 12 7.93 3.81 -9.22
N GLY A 13 8.86 2.94 -9.64
CA GLY A 13 10.29 3.18 -9.55
C GLY A 13 10.87 2.98 -8.15
N GLY A 14 10.22 2.17 -7.33
CA GLY A 14 10.69 1.85 -5.98
C GLY A 14 11.79 0.80 -5.96
N GLN A 15 12.75 1.00 -5.06
CA GLN A 15 13.87 0.05 -4.92
C GLN A 15 13.43 -1.35 -4.45
N TRP A 16 12.24 -1.49 -3.87
CA TRP A 16 11.72 -2.76 -3.33
C TRP A 16 10.54 -3.34 -4.12
N THR A 17 10.22 -2.82 -5.31
CA THR A 17 9.12 -3.32 -6.15
C THR A 17 9.23 -4.84 -6.39
N HIS A 18 10.44 -5.35 -6.69
CA HIS A 18 10.68 -6.78 -6.87
C HIS A 18 10.46 -7.61 -5.59
N ARG A 19 10.66 -7.01 -4.42
CA ARG A 19 10.41 -7.71 -3.16
C ARG A 19 8.91 -7.89 -2.92
N ILE A 20 8.08 -6.87 -3.22
CA ILE A 20 6.61 -6.99 -3.14
C ILE A 20 6.16 -8.17 -4.01
N TRP A 21 6.59 -8.17 -5.27
CA TRP A 21 6.28 -9.25 -6.20
C TRP A 21 6.70 -10.63 -5.69
N ARG A 22 7.91 -10.73 -5.15
CA ARG A 22 8.45 -11.98 -4.61
C ARG A 22 7.63 -12.49 -3.43
N VAL A 23 7.35 -11.64 -2.44
CA VAL A 23 6.56 -12.01 -1.26
C VAL A 23 5.15 -12.45 -1.67
N LEU A 24 4.49 -11.74 -2.60
CA LEU A 24 3.19 -12.15 -3.12
C LEU A 24 3.24 -13.56 -3.77
N GLY A 25 4.31 -13.87 -4.51
CA GLY A 25 4.52 -15.22 -5.06
C GLY A 25 4.75 -16.27 -3.96
N GLU A 26 5.55 -15.97 -2.94
CA GLU A 26 5.85 -16.85 -1.80
C GLU A 26 4.59 -17.18 -0.97
N ILE A 27 3.65 -16.24 -0.87
CA ILE A 27 2.35 -16.48 -0.20
C ILE A 27 1.29 -17.14 -1.11
N GLY A 28 1.66 -17.52 -2.35
CA GLY A 28 0.82 -18.32 -3.26
C GLY A 28 -0.08 -17.50 -4.19
N CYS A 29 0.17 -16.22 -4.38
CA CYS A 29 -0.52 -15.40 -5.37
C CYS A 29 0.11 -15.58 -6.77
N ASP A 30 -0.73 -15.49 -7.82
CA ASP A 30 -0.27 -15.26 -9.18
C ASP A 30 0.05 -13.77 -9.32
N SER A 31 1.35 -13.44 -9.35
CA SER A 31 1.79 -12.04 -9.30
C SER A 31 2.76 -11.73 -10.42
N LYS A 32 2.68 -10.52 -10.95
CA LYS A 32 3.66 -9.93 -11.87
C LYS A 32 3.84 -8.44 -11.62
N ILE A 33 4.97 -7.91 -12.04
CA ILE A 33 5.25 -6.48 -12.05
C ILE A 33 4.74 -5.91 -13.38
N ILE A 34 3.98 -4.82 -13.31
CA ILE A 34 3.52 -4.06 -14.48
C ILE A 34 4.02 -2.63 -14.40
N ALA A 35 4.25 -2.01 -15.54
CA ALA A 35 4.60 -0.59 -15.60
C ALA A 35 3.42 0.27 -15.10
N ASN A 36 3.71 1.37 -14.42
CA ASN A 36 2.67 2.32 -14.00
C ASN A 36 2.01 3.09 -15.17
N THR A 37 2.46 2.83 -16.40
CA THR A 37 1.87 3.35 -17.64
C THR A 37 0.95 2.33 -18.34
N THR A 38 0.78 1.13 -17.80
CA THR A 38 -0.07 0.09 -18.37
C THR A 38 -1.52 0.57 -18.40
N PRO A 39 -2.24 0.50 -19.54
CA PRO A 39 -3.66 0.84 -19.60
C PRO A 39 -4.51 -0.03 -18.66
N VAL A 40 -5.54 0.56 -18.04
CA VAL A 40 -6.41 -0.17 -17.08
C VAL A 40 -7.06 -1.38 -17.74
N GLU A 41 -7.49 -1.22 -18.98
CA GLU A 41 -8.14 -2.25 -19.80
C GLU A 41 -7.25 -3.45 -20.12
N GLU A 42 -5.93 -3.33 -19.98
CA GLU A 42 -4.95 -4.41 -20.17
C GLU A 42 -4.62 -5.15 -18.87
N ILE A 43 -5.19 -4.71 -17.74
CA ILE A 43 -4.87 -5.27 -16.42
C ILE A 43 -5.83 -6.41 -16.07
N GLU A 44 -5.35 -7.63 -16.20
CA GLU A 44 -6.09 -8.86 -15.83
C GLU A 44 -5.76 -9.32 -14.40
N ALA A 45 -5.96 -8.45 -13.41
CA ALA A 45 -5.71 -8.75 -12.00
C ALA A 45 -6.99 -8.73 -11.17
N ASP A 46 -6.97 -9.43 -10.02
CA ASP A 46 -8.02 -9.34 -9.01
C ASP A 46 -7.79 -8.14 -8.06
N ALA A 47 -6.53 -7.73 -7.91
CA ALA A 47 -6.12 -6.59 -7.09
C ALA A 47 -4.80 -5.99 -7.56
N LEU A 48 -4.50 -4.76 -7.11
CA LEU A 48 -3.25 -4.07 -7.39
C LEU A 48 -2.52 -3.71 -6.10
N VAL A 49 -1.18 -3.74 -6.16
CA VAL A 49 -0.32 -3.10 -5.17
C VAL A 49 0.42 -1.96 -5.87
N LEU A 50 0.16 -0.72 -5.46
CA LEU A 50 0.93 0.45 -5.91
C LEU A 50 2.21 0.51 -5.09
N SER A 51 3.35 0.23 -5.71
CA SER A 51 4.63 0.19 -5.01
C SER A 51 5.04 1.56 -4.44
N GLY A 52 5.96 1.54 -3.49
CA GLY A 52 6.74 2.73 -3.15
C GLY A 52 7.49 3.28 -4.36
N GLY A 53 8.10 4.45 -4.21
CA GLY A 53 8.87 5.08 -5.28
C GLY A 53 9.53 6.37 -4.83
N ALA A 54 10.41 6.92 -5.65
CA ALA A 54 11.13 8.15 -5.41
C ALA A 54 10.34 9.46 -5.62
N PRO A 55 9.24 9.49 -6.42
CA PRO A 55 8.55 10.75 -6.68
C PRO A 55 8.02 11.42 -5.42
N ARG A 56 8.24 12.74 -5.31
CA ARG A 56 7.56 13.57 -4.33
C ARG A 56 6.19 13.96 -4.89
N ILE A 57 5.15 13.33 -4.35
CA ILE A 57 3.83 13.30 -4.95
C ILE A 57 3.17 14.68 -5.09
N THR A 58 3.56 15.63 -4.24
CA THR A 58 2.99 16.99 -4.25
C THR A 58 3.30 17.78 -5.52
N TRP A 59 4.39 17.48 -6.23
CA TRP A 59 4.76 18.15 -7.48
C TRP A 59 5.27 17.21 -8.58
N GLU A 60 5.53 15.95 -8.25
CA GLU A 60 5.99 14.94 -9.21
C GLU A 60 4.91 13.88 -9.52
N SER A 61 3.65 14.16 -9.19
CA SER A 61 2.53 13.23 -9.45
C SER A 61 2.46 12.70 -10.89
N PRO A 62 2.87 13.43 -11.95
CA PRO A 62 2.90 12.86 -13.31
C PRO A 62 3.82 11.65 -13.45
N LYS A 63 4.85 11.51 -12.59
CA LYS A 63 5.73 10.32 -12.58
C LYS A 63 5.03 9.04 -12.13
N MET A 64 3.85 9.17 -11.50
CA MET A 64 3.02 8.04 -11.09
C MET A 64 2.20 7.45 -12.26
N GLY A 65 2.41 7.95 -13.49
CA GLY A 65 1.78 7.42 -14.69
C GLY A 65 0.26 7.36 -14.58
N LYS A 66 -0.31 6.18 -14.78
CA LYS A 66 -1.76 5.92 -14.76
C LYS A 66 -2.31 5.49 -13.38
N CYS A 67 -1.55 5.65 -12.30
CA CYS A 67 -2.03 5.22 -10.98
C CYS A 67 -3.33 5.90 -10.54
N ILE A 68 -3.61 7.14 -11.00
CA ILE A 68 -4.90 7.80 -10.77
C ILE A 68 -6.02 7.12 -11.56
N ASP A 69 -5.75 6.70 -12.79
CA ASP A 69 -6.74 5.95 -13.60
C ASP A 69 -7.10 4.63 -12.90
N TYR A 70 -6.11 3.94 -12.30
CA TYR A 70 -6.37 2.73 -11.51
C TYR A 70 -7.28 3.01 -10.30
N LEU A 71 -7.06 4.11 -9.57
CA LEU A 71 -7.93 4.50 -8.46
C LEU A 71 -9.35 4.90 -8.90
N GLN A 72 -9.54 5.27 -10.16
CA GLN A 72 -10.85 5.67 -10.69
C GLN A 72 -11.60 4.52 -11.35
N GLN A 73 -10.90 3.64 -12.07
CA GLN A 73 -11.49 2.72 -13.06
C GLN A 73 -11.26 1.25 -12.73
N PHE A 74 -10.24 0.90 -11.94
CA PHE A 74 -9.98 -0.49 -11.58
C PHE A 74 -10.98 -0.97 -10.54
N ASP A 75 -11.70 -2.03 -10.88
CA ASP A 75 -12.74 -2.62 -10.01
C ASP A 75 -12.18 -3.74 -9.12
N GLY A 76 -11.18 -3.44 -8.30
CA GLY A 76 -10.56 -4.38 -7.38
C GLY A 76 -9.98 -3.70 -6.16
N PRO A 77 -9.62 -4.47 -5.11
CA PRO A 77 -8.87 -3.95 -3.99
C PRO A 77 -7.53 -3.36 -4.44
N ILE A 78 -7.11 -2.26 -3.81
CA ILE A 78 -5.81 -1.62 -4.06
C ILE A 78 -5.11 -1.41 -2.73
N LEU A 79 -3.84 -1.86 -2.65
CA LEU A 79 -2.93 -1.54 -1.55
C LEU A 79 -1.88 -0.53 -2.02
N GLY A 80 -1.83 0.64 -1.40
CA GLY A 80 -0.77 1.64 -1.63
C GLY A 80 0.34 1.50 -0.60
N ILE A 81 1.60 1.39 -1.04
CA ILE A 81 2.78 1.36 -0.17
C ILE A 81 3.55 2.67 -0.33
N CYS A 82 3.86 3.35 0.77
CA CYS A 82 4.63 4.60 0.82
C CYS A 82 4.05 5.65 -0.16
N VAL A 83 4.72 5.97 -1.25
CA VAL A 83 4.19 6.92 -2.25
C VAL A 83 2.86 6.48 -2.86
N GLY A 84 2.59 5.17 -2.92
CA GLY A 84 1.29 4.63 -3.36
C GLY A 84 0.16 5.04 -2.41
N LEU A 85 0.37 4.97 -1.08
CA LEU A 85 -0.57 5.51 -0.09
C LEU A 85 -0.72 7.03 -0.24
N GLN A 86 0.38 7.76 -0.40
CA GLN A 86 0.36 9.22 -0.51
C GLN A 86 -0.45 9.68 -1.72
N LEU A 87 -0.29 9.03 -2.88
CA LEU A 87 -1.10 9.31 -4.07
C LEU A 87 -2.58 9.03 -3.83
N MET A 88 -2.88 7.90 -3.20
CA MET A 88 -4.24 7.50 -2.86
C MET A 88 -4.91 8.52 -1.93
N ALA A 89 -4.21 8.99 -0.91
CA ALA A 89 -4.69 10.00 0.02
C ALA A 89 -4.98 11.34 -0.69
N LEU A 90 -4.07 11.81 -1.56
CA LEU A 90 -4.28 13.01 -2.37
C LEU A 90 -5.48 12.88 -3.30
N HIS A 91 -5.61 11.75 -4.01
CA HIS A 91 -6.72 11.48 -4.91
C HIS A 91 -8.07 11.56 -4.19
N CYS A 92 -8.15 11.10 -2.95
CA CYS A 92 -9.36 11.16 -2.13
C CYS A 92 -9.57 12.52 -1.43
N GLY A 93 -8.78 13.52 -1.75
CA GLY A 93 -8.91 14.90 -1.22
C GLY A 93 -8.25 15.10 0.15
N GLY A 94 -7.36 14.21 0.55
CA GLY A 94 -6.45 14.36 1.69
C GLY A 94 -5.30 15.31 1.39
N LYS A 95 -4.33 15.38 2.29
CA LYS A 95 -3.13 16.22 2.17
C LYS A 95 -1.88 15.39 2.39
N VAL A 96 -0.86 15.64 1.59
CA VAL A 96 0.48 15.07 1.70
C VAL A 96 1.49 16.21 1.76
N GLY A 97 2.56 16.04 2.50
CA GLY A 97 3.60 17.04 2.61
C GLY A 97 4.81 16.52 3.40
N PRO A 98 5.85 17.36 3.54
CA PRO A 98 7.04 16.98 4.29
C PRO A 98 6.70 16.54 5.71
N SER A 99 7.33 15.47 6.17
CA SER A 99 7.29 15.07 7.57
C SER A 99 8.03 16.08 8.43
N ASP A 100 7.52 16.36 9.63
CA ASP A 100 8.25 17.16 10.60
C ASP A 100 9.50 16.43 11.09
N VAL A 101 9.42 15.11 11.21
CA VAL A 101 10.51 14.20 11.51
C VAL A 101 10.46 13.05 10.48
N PRO A 102 11.29 13.10 9.41
CA PRO A 102 11.37 12.01 8.44
C PRO A 102 11.77 10.69 9.10
N GLU A 103 11.16 9.59 8.69
CA GLU A 103 11.44 8.28 9.26
C GLU A 103 12.26 7.43 8.29
N TYR A 104 13.40 6.93 8.78
CA TYR A 104 14.30 6.01 8.09
C TYR A 104 14.78 4.92 9.03
N GLY A 105 14.63 3.66 8.61
CA GLY A 105 14.98 2.51 9.43
C GLY A 105 13.79 1.99 10.23
N LEU A 106 14.05 1.44 11.42
CA LEU A 106 13.02 0.86 12.27
C LEU A 106 12.23 1.94 13.01
N ALA A 107 10.90 1.88 12.88
CA ALA A 107 9.97 2.66 13.68
C ALA A 107 8.97 1.74 14.40
N LYS A 108 8.49 2.14 15.56
CA LYS A 108 7.49 1.41 16.32
C LYS A 108 6.10 1.76 15.79
N LEU A 109 5.42 0.78 15.21
CA LEU A 109 4.03 0.89 14.78
C LEU A 109 3.09 0.59 15.95
N ARG A 110 2.01 1.39 16.06
CA ARG A 110 0.89 1.10 16.96
C ARG A 110 -0.41 1.03 16.16
N ILE A 111 -1.08 -0.12 16.20
CA ILE A 111 -2.41 -0.30 15.63
C ILE A 111 -3.42 0.36 16.57
N ILE A 112 -4.17 1.34 16.06
CA ILE A 112 -5.17 2.10 16.82
C ILE A 112 -6.61 1.70 16.46
N GLU A 113 -6.80 1.10 15.29
CA GLU A 113 -8.08 0.58 14.81
C GLU A 113 -7.88 -0.82 14.23
N GLU A 114 -8.72 -1.78 14.65
CA GLU A 114 -8.64 -3.15 14.13
C GLU A 114 -9.29 -3.25 12.75
N ASP A 115 -8.60 -3.94 11.83
CA ASP A 115 -9.07 -4.14 10.46
C ASP A 115 -8.50 -5.44 9.88
N ASP A 116 -9.07 -5.86 8.75
CA ASP A 116 -8.63 -7.06 8.04
C ASP A 116 -7.13 -7.05 7.71
N LEU A 117 -6.54 -5.87 7.40
CA LEU A 117 -5.12 -5.75 7.07
C LEU A 117 -4.19 -6.18 8.22
N PHE A 118 -4.60 -5.93 9.47
CA PHE A 118 -3.83 -6.26 10.67
C PHE A 118 -4.39 -7.44 11.46
N LYS A 119 -5.29 -8.21 10.87
CA LYS A 119 -5.93 -9.34 11.53
C LYS A 119 -4.91 -10.35 12.06
N GLY A 120 -5.00 -10.66 13.35
CA GLY A 120 -4.15 -11.63 14.03
C GLY A 120 -2.77 -11.12 14.42
N LEU A 121 -2.47 -9.85 14.20
CA LEU A 121 -1.19 -9.26 14.56
C LEU A 121 -1.20 -8.62 15.96
N PRO A 122 -0.03 -8.49 16.61
CA PRO A 122 0.06 -7.75 17.87
C PRO A 122 -0.25 -6.26 17.63
N ARG A 123 -0.72 -5.57 18.69
CA ARG A 123 -1.03 -4.14 18.59
C ARG A 123 0.17 -3.23 18.38
N GLU A 124 1.37 -3.70 18.70
CA GLU A 124 2.62 -2.96 18.54
C GLU A 124 3.71 -3.87 18.00
N PHE A 125 4.43 -3.42 17.00
CA PHE A 125 5.59 -4.11 16.42
C PHE A 125 6.46 -3.11 15.63
N HIS A 126 7.64 -3.53 15.16
CA HIS A 126 8.53 -2.67 14.40
C HIS A 126 8.35 -2.83 12.90
N VAL A 127 8.38 -1.70 12.20
CA VAL A 127 8.27 -1.63 10.74
C VAL A 127 9.44 -0.86 10.15
N TRP A 128 9.75 -1.12 8.88
CA TRP A 128 10.81 -0.42 8.15
C TRP A 128 10.24 0.79 7.41
N GLU A 129 10.79 1.94 7.73
CA GLU A 129 10.42 3.22 7.14
C GLU A 129 11.50 3.73 6.18
N SER A 130 11.06 4.47 5.16
CA SER A 130 11.94 5.19 4.24
C SER A 130 11.15 6.31 3.54
N HIS A 131 10.84 7.39 4.28
CA HIS A 131 10.07 8.49 3.71
C HIS A 131 10.47 9.87 4.27
N ASN A 132 10.41 10.89 3.38
CA ASN A 132 10.52 12.31 3.71
C ASN A 132 9.15 12.99 3.82
N ASP A 133 8.20 12.53 3.01
CA ASP A 133 6.85 13.06 2.97
C ASP A 133 5.88 12.07 3.61
N GLU A 134 4.80 12.58 4.17
CA GLU A 134 3.77 11.79 4.83
C GLU A 134 2.37 12.29 4.49
N VAL A 135 1.36 11.48 4.76
CA VAL A 135 -0.04 11.89 4.71
C VAL A 135 -0.35 12.74 5.93
N LYS A 136 -0.60 14.04 5.71
CA LYS A 136 -0.97 15.01 6.76
C LYS A 136 -2.48 14.98 7.08
N SER A 137 -3.31 14.51 6.14
CA SER A 137 -4.74 14.35 6.31
C SER A 137 -5.26 13.23 5.43
N ALA A 138 -5.86 12.23 6.03
CA ALA A 138 -6.40 11.03 5.36
C ALA A 138 -7.92 11.15 5.15
N LYS A 139 -8.37 12.20 4.43
CA LYS A 139 -9.80 12.40 4.15
C LYS A 139 -10.37 11.19 3.38
N GLY A 140 -11.51 10.68 3.83
CA GLY A 140 -12.18 9.51 3.23
C GLY A 140 -11.63 8.18 3.72
N PHE A 141 -10.69 8.19 4.68
CA PHE A 141 -10.11 6.98 5.25
C PHE A 141 -10.25 6.94 6.77
N THR A 142 -10.30 5.72 7.30
CA THR A 142 -10.00 5.43 8.69
C THR A 142 -8.50 5.23 8.83
N VAL A 143 -7.88 5.88 9.82
CA VAL A 143 -6.48 5.63 10.19
C VAL A 143 -6.44 4.38 11.05
N LEU A 144 -5.66 3.39 10.62
CA LEU A 144 -5.55 2.09 11.30
C LEU A 144 -4.34 2.02 12.24
N ALA A 145 -3.26 2.71 11.89
CA ALA A 145 -2.03 2.67 12.66
C ALA A 145 -1.24 3.99 12.59
N VAL A 146 -0.41 4.20 13.61
CA VAL A 146 0.43 5.39 13.78
C VAL A 146 1.83 4.98 14.27
N SER A 147 2.82 5.88 14.10
CA SER A 147 4.11 5.82 14.79
C SER A 147 4.26 7.03 15.73
N ASP A 148 5.42 7.16 16.38
CA ASP A 148 5.67 8.32 17.25
C ASP A 148 5.83 9.62 16.44
N ASN A 149 6.28 9.53 15.18
CA ASN A 149 6.56 10.70 14.34
C ASN A 149 5.54 10.85 13.18
N CYS A 150 4.75 9.83 12.86
CA CYS A 150 3.80 9.86 11.76
C CYS A 150 2.40 9.44 12.23
N SER A 151 1.45 10.35 12.09
CA SER A 151 0.07 10.15 12.53
C SER A 151 -0.78 9.32 11.55
N VAL A 152 -0.26 8.96 10.39
CA VAL A 152 -0.95 8.17 9.37
C VAL A 152 0.02 7.11 8.80
N GLN A 153 0.17 6.03 9.53
CA GLN A 153 1.02 4.91 9.11
C GLN A 153 0.26 3.86 8.31
N ALA A 154 -1.02 3.69 8.57
CA ALA A 154 -1.87 2.81 7.79
C ALA A 154 -3.29 3.32 7.73
N VAL A 155 -3.98 3.05 6.61
CA VAL A 155 -5.34 3.50 6.36
C VAL A 155 -6.17 2.45 5.63
N LYS A 156 -7.50 2.54 5.82
CA LYS A 156 -8.53 1.89 5.00
C LYS A 156 -9.56 2.91 4.54
N HIS A 157 -9.91 2.89 3.26
CA HIS A 157 -10.94 3.77 2.72
C HIS A 157 -12.33 3.37 3.26
N LEU A 158 -13.17 4.37 3.56
CA LEU A 158 -14.48 4.17 4.18
C LEU A 158 -15.47 3.40 3.30
N GLU A 159 -15.38 3.54 1.97
CA GLU A 159 -16.35 2.98 1.03
C GLU A 159 -15.73 1.98 0.04
N LYS A 160 -14.45 2.16 -0.33
CA LYS A 160 -13.74 1.33 -1.30
C LYS A 160 -12.80 0.36 -0.60
N GLN A 161 -12.46 -0.72 -1.26
CA GLN A 161 -11.45 -1.66 -0.77
C GLN A 161 -10.02 -1.15 -1.05
N TYR A 162 -9.73 0.08 -0.61
CA TYR A 162 -8.42 0.69 -0.69
C TYR A 162 -7.78 0.67 0.68
N TYR A 163 -6.57 0.17 0.70
CA TYR A 163 -5.71 0.09 1.88
C TYR A 163 -4.42 0.82 1.57
N GLY A 164 -3.79 1.37 2.57
CA GLY A 164 -2.49 2.00 2.40
C GLY A 164 -1.63 1.86 3.64
N VAL A 165 -0.32 1.72 3.43
CA VAL A 165 0.70 1.72 4.48
C VAL A 165 1.83 2.67 4.10
N GLN A 166 2.34 3.45 5.06
CA GLN A 166 3.46 4.35 4.85
C GLN A 166 4.79 3.60 4.88
N PHE A 167 4.90 2.62 5.75
CA PHE A 167 6.05 1.72 5.88
C PHE A 167 6.12 0.67 4.76
N HIS A 168 7.19 -0.11 4.75
CA HIS A 168 7.49 -1.12 3.75
C HIS A 168 7.29 -2.55 4.29
N PRO A 169 6.10 -3.16 4.10
CA PRO A 169 5.82 -4.52 4.58
C PRO A 169 6.65 -5.58 3.85
N GLU A 170 7.14 -5.29 2.64
CA GLU A 170 7.96 -6.18 1.83
C GLU A 170 9.41 -6.31 2.31
N VAL A 171 9.87 -5.42 3.19
CA VAL A 171 11.24 -5.39 3.70
C VAL A 171 11.39 -6.35 4.88
N ASN A 172 12.45 -7.18 4.89
CA ASN A 172 12.66 -8.21 5.93
C ASN A 172 12.76 -7.66 7.35
N ASN A 173 13.08 -6.36 7.50
CA ASN A 173 13.16 -5.71 8.80
C ASN A 173 11.77 -5.28 9.34
N THR A 174 10.72 -5.35 8.52
CA THR A 174 9.35 -5.16 8.99
C THR A 174 8.87 -6.46 9.63
N GLU A 175 8.60 -6.41 10.92
CA GLU A 175 7.94 -7.50 11.65
C GLU A 175 6.54 -7.70 11.07
N HIS A 176 6.14 -8.96 10.88
CA HIS A 176 4.81 -9.31 10.31
C HIS A 176 4.49 -8.76 8.92
N GLY A 177 5.51 -8.36 8.14
CA GLY A 177 5.28 -7.79 6.81
C GLY A 177 4.63 -8.77 5.83
N GLU A 178 5.04 -10.04 5.86
CA GLU A 178 4.42 -11.10 5.05
C GLU A 178 2.96 -11.34 5.46
N GLU A 179 2.66 -11.34 6.75
CA GLU A 179 1.30 -11.52 7.27
C GLU A 179 0.38 -10.37 6.83
N ILE A 180 0.87 -9.12 6.78
CA ILE A 180 0.12 -7.98 6.26
C ILE A 180 -0.26 -8.20 4.79
N LEU A 181 0.71 -8.61 3.96
CA LEU A 181 0.46 -8.91 2.54
C LEU A 181 -0.47 -10.12 2.37
N ARG A 182 -0.36 -11.13 3.23
CA ARG A 182 -1.25 -12.30 3.26
C ARG A 182 -2.68 -11.91 3.65
N ASN A 183 -2.83 -11.01 4.61
CA ASN A 183 -4.13 -10.47 5.01
C ASN A 183 -4.78 -9.69 3.86
N PHE A 184 -4.01 -8.84 3.15
CA PHE A 184 -4.50 -8.19 1.93
C PHE A 184 -4.95 -9.20 0.87
N ALA A 185 -4.16 -10.25 0.61
CA ALA A 185 -4.53 -11.31 -0.32
C ALA A 185 -5.81 -12.04 0.11
N ALA A 186 -6.06 -12.20 1.42
CA ALA A 186 -7.29 -12.79 1.94
C ALA A 186 -8.51 -11.89 1.67
N VAL A 187 -8.40 -10.57 1.82
CA VAL A 187 -9.44 -9.61 1.44
C VAL A 187 -9.81 -9.77 -0.04
N VAL A 188 -8.80 -9.86 -0.93
CA VAL A 188 -9.03 -10.06 -2.37
C VAL A 188 -9.77 -11.36 -2.65
N LYS A 189 -9.40 -12.44 -1.97
CA LYS A 189 -10.04 -13.76 -2.14
C LYS A 189 -11.51 -13.74 -1.71
N HIS A 190 -11.81 -13.15 -0.55
CA HIS A 190 -13.21 -13.07 -0.05
C HIS A 190 -14.15 -12.28 -0.97
N ARG A 191 -13.62 -11.31 -1.74
CA ARG A 191 -14.42 -10.60 -2.74
C ARG A 191 -14.79 -11.46 -3.93
N ARG A 192 -13.98 -12.46 -4.27
CA ARG A 192 -14.18 -13.33 -5.43
C ARG A 192 -15.16 -14.48 -5.16
N ASP A 193 -15.26 -14.91 -3.90
CA ASP A 193 -16.14 -16.00 -3.44
C ASP A 193 -17.55 -15.46 -3.15
#